data_37f17dc422283f3a7050c2e66d88b6c5
#
_entry.id   37f17dc422283f3a7050c2e66d88b6c5
#
_cell.length_a   1.000
_cell.length_b   1.000
_cell.length_c   1.000
_cell.angle_alpha   90.00
_cell.angle_beta   90.00
_cell.angle_gamma   90.00
#
_symmetry.space_group_name_H-M   'P 1'
#
loop_
_entity.id
_entity.type
_entity.pdbx_description
1 polymer ?
#
loop_
_entity_poly.entity_id
_entity_poly.type
_entity_poly.pdbx_seq_one_letter_code
_entity_poly.pdbx_strand_id
1 'polypeptide(L)'
;MGYQEFTIEGRNAVIEAYRAGKPIDKLFILDGCQDGPMMTIKREAKKHDTLVKYVTKERLDQLSETGKHQGVIAYAAAYEYAEVDEILEGARKKGEPPFIFLLDNIEDPHNLGAIIRTANLAGAHGVIIPKNRAAGLTATVARTSAGALNYTPVAKVTNLAKTIEELKKDGLWFVCADMGGTTMYDLNLKGPIGLVIGNEGEGVGRLVKEKCDMVASIPMKGDIDSLNASVAAGVLAYEIVRQRLQG
;
A
#
# COMPACT_ATOMS: atom_id res chain seq x y z
N MET A 1 6.30 -0.71 22.92
CA MET A 1 5.45 0.49 22.79
C MET A 1 4.16 0.07 22.13
N GLY A 2 3.00 0.33 22.77
CA GLY A 2 1.71 0.00 22.17
C GLY A 2 1.41 0.96 21.02
N TYR A 3 1.20 0.43 19.84
CA TYR A 3 0.73 1.19 18.69
C TYR A 3 -0.77 1.48 18.91
N GLN A 4 -1.12 2.72 19.18
CA GLN A 4 -2.52 3.16 19.18
C GLN A 4 -2.91 3.54 17.74
N GLU A 5 -4.07 3.11 17.29
CA GLU A 5 -4.69 3.71 16.11
C GLU A 5 -4.93 5.19 16.43
N PHE A 6 -4.34 6.06 15.64
CA PHE A 6 -4.54 7.48 15.85
C PHE A 6 -5.79 7.94 15.11
N THR A 7 -6.94 7.64 15.71
CA THR A 7 -8.19 8.29 15.33
C THR A 7 -8.17 9.70 15.92
N ILE A 8 -8.26 10.70 15.07
CA ILE A 8 -8.29 12.10 15.46
C ILE A 8 -9.71 12.61 15.22
N GLU A 9 -10.41 12.96 16.29
CA GLU A 9 -11.80 13.39 16.24
C GLU A 9 -11.96 14.85 16.56
N GLY A 10 -12.85 15.50 15.81
CA GLY A 10 -13.19 16.91 16.01
C GLY A 10 -12.34 17.87 15.19
N ARG A 11 -12.94 19.01 14.87
CA ARG A 11 -12.43 19.99 13.90
C ARG A 11 -11.08 20.56 14.28
N ASN A 12 -10.95 21.00 15.51
CA ASN A 12 -9.71 21.62 15.97
C ASN A 12 -8.56 20.60 16.01
N ALA A 13 -8.83 19.38 16.49
CA ALA A 13 -7.83 18.32 16.55
C ALA A 13 -7.30 17.95 15.15
N VAL A 14 -8.20 17.86 14.14
CA VAL A 14 -7.82 17.58 12.76
C VAL A 14 -7.02 18.73 12.15
N ILE A 15 -7.41 19.99 12.40
CA ILE A 15 -6.65 21.16 11.92
C ILE A 15 -5.24 21.16 12.53
N GLU A 16 -5.13 20.95 13.84
CA GLU A 16 -3.82 20.90 14.52
C GLU A 16 -2.97 19.71 14.04
N ALA A 17 -3.57 18.57 13.72
CA ALA A 17 -2.83 17.46 13.14
C ALA A 17 -2.19 17.83 11.80
N TYR A 18 -2.90 18.53 10.91
CA TYR A 18 -2.32 19.04 9.66
C TYR A 18 -1.22 20.08 9.91
N ARG A 19 -1.43 21.01 10.87
CA ARG A 19 -0.40 22.01 11.23
C ARG A 19 0.86 21.40 11.78
N ALA A 20 0.71 20.28 12.52
CA ALA A 20 1.83 19.50 13.06
C ALA A 20 2.50 18.59 12.03
N GLY A 21 2.07 18.61 10.76
CA GLY A 21 2.62 17.77 9.69
C GLY A 21 2.32 16.28 9.86
N LYS A 22 1.30 15.89 10.65
CA LYS A 22 0.95 14.49 10.80
C LYS A 22 0.40 13.92 9.50
N PRO A 23 0.89 12.77 9.01
CA PRO A 23 0.36 12.12 7.82
C PRO A 23 -1.06 11.61 8.10
N ILE A 24 -2.05 12.13 7.37
CA ILE A 24 -3.45 11.71 7.46
C ILE A 24 -3.79 10.87 6.24
N ASP A 25 -4.09 9.61 6.48
CA ASP A 25 -4.44 8.65 5.43
C ASP A 25 -5.83 8.90 4.87
N LYS A 26 -6.79 9.19 5.74
CA LYS A 26 -8.19 9.28 5.37
C LYS A 26 -8.96 10.23 6.29
N LEU A 27 -9.85 11.01 5.69
CA LEU A 27 -10.83 11.83 6.38
C LEU A 27 -12.24 11.32 6.10
N PHE A 28 -13.03 11.21 7.16
CA PHE A 28 -14.47 11.06 7.08
C PHE A 28 -15.12 12.39 7.47
N ILE A 29 -15.88 12.98 6.58
CA ILE A 29 -16.52 14.27 6.76
C ILE A 29 -18.03 14.09 6.64
N LEU A 30 -18.78 14.71 7.56
CA LEU A 30 -20.23 14.78 7.49
C LEU A 30 -20.67 15.42 6.17
N ASP A 31 -21.51 14.71 5.42
CA ASP A 31 -22.03 15.23 4.16
C ASP A 31 -22.81 16.55 4.39
N GLY A 32 -22.68 17.48 3.43
CA GLY A 32 -23.32 18.78 3.48
C GLY A 32 -22.66 19.81 4.44
N CYS A 33 -21.65 19.44 5.24
CA CYS A 33 -21.01 20.37 6.17
C CYS A 33 -20.07 21.35 5.45
N GLN A 34 -20.31 22.69 5.62
CA GLN A 34 -19.61 23.75 4.88
C GLN A 34 -19.25 24.97 5.75
N ASP A 35 -19.20 24.83 7.07
CA ASP A 35 -18.78 25.93 7.94
C ASP A 35 -17.26 26.22 7.85
N GLY A 36 -16.84 27.36 8.41
CA GLY A 36 -15.47 27.85 8.26
C GLY A 36 -14.38 26.87 8.67
N PRO A 37 -14.43 26.22 9.85
CA PRO A 37 -13.46 25.19 10.22
C PRO A 37 -13.44 24.01 9.27
N MET A 38 -14.60 23.56 8.78
CA MET A 38 -14.70 22.46 7.83
C MET A 38 -14.09 22.81 6.46
N MET A 39 -14.27 24.05 6.01
CA MET A 39 -13.63 24.55 4.79
C MET A 39 -12.11 24.57 4.92
N THR A 40 -11.59 24.90 6.10
CA THR A 40 -10.15 24.83 6.39
C THR A 40 -9.65 23.39 6.28
N ILE A 41 -10.35 22.43 6.91
CA ILE A 41 -10.00 21.01 6.84
C ILE A 41 -10.00 20.50 5.39
N LYS A 42 -11.02 20.83 4.60
CA LYS A 42 -11.11 20.45 3.18
C LYS A 42 -9.96 21.03 2.36
N ARG A 43 -9.55 22.26 2.64
CA ARG A 43 -8.41 22.90 1.97
C ARG A 43 -7.09 22.20 2.32
N GLU A 44 -6.85 21.92 3.61
CA GLU A 44 -5.65 21.17 4.03
C GLU A 44 -5.65 19.74 3.46
N ALA A 45 -6.79 19.05 3.47
CA ALA A 45 -6.93 17.74 2.85
C ALA A 45 -6.55 17.75 1.36
N LYS A 46 -6.98 18.78 0.63
CA LYS A 46 -6.63 18.95 -0.79
C LYS A 46 -5.13 19.23 -0.96
N LYS A 47 -4.54 20.07 -0.10
CA LYS A 47 -3.12 20.42 -0.14
C LYS A 47 -2.22 19.20 0.11
N HIS A 48 -2.62 18.33 1.05
CA HIS A 48 -1.89 17.12 1.40
C HIS A 48 -2.36 15.88 0.64
N ASP A 49 -3.26 16.06 -0.35
CA ASP A 49 -3.83 14.99 -1.18
C ASP A 49 -4.42 13.84 -0.33
N THR A 50 -5.03 14.18 0.80
CA THR A 50 -5.66 13.25 1.73
C THR A 50 -6.96 12.70 1.14
N LEU A 51 -7.17 11.40 1.26
CA LEU A 51 -8.42 10.76 0.83
C LEU A 51 -9.60 11.24 1.69
N VAL A 52 -10.57 11.93 1.09
CA VAL A 52 -11.78 12.40 1.77
C VAL A 52 -12.98 11.53 1.39
N LYS A 53 -13.69 11.01 2.41
CA LYS A 53 -14.97 10.32 2.26
C LYS A 53 -16.07 11.12 2.94
N TYR A 54 -17.10 11.48 2.18
CA TYR A 54 -18.30 12.09 2.73
C TYR A 54 -19.23 10.98 3.22
N VAL A 55 -19.73 11.11 4.44
CA VAL A 55 -20.51 10.08 5.13
C VAL A 55 -21.67 10.69 5.92
N THR A 56 -22.65 9.84 6.27
CA THR A 56 -23.77 10.25 7.13
C THR A 56 -23.32 10.42 8.59
N LYS A 57 -24.16 11.05 9.41
CA LYS A 57 -23.89 11.21 10.84
C LYS A 57 -23.80 9.86 11.56
N GLU A 58 -24.70 8.95 11.23
CA GLU A 58 -24.74 7.60 11.82
C GLU A 58 -23.41 6.85 11.53
N ARG A 59 -22.83 7.05 10.35
CA ARG A 59 -21.54 6.45 10.03
C ARG A 59 -20.40 7.07 10.82
N LEU A 60 -20.42 8.37 11.07
CA LEU A 60 -19.44 9.02 11.96
C LEU A 60 -19.60 8.55 13.40
N ASP A 61 -20.84 8.43 13.89
CA ASP A 61 -21.12 7.94 15.25
C ASP A 61 -20.59 6.49 15.43
N GLN A 62 -20.66 5.64 14.39
CA GLN A 62 -20.09 4.28 14.39
C GLN A 62 -18.56 4.26 14.38
N LEU A 63 -17.93 5.24 13.72
CA LEU A 63 -16.47 5.32 13.61
C LEU A 63 -15.84 6.04 14.80
N SER A 64 -16.62 6.79 15.56
CA SER A 64 -16.15 7.62 16.67
C SER A 64 -15.88 6.77 17.91
N GLU A 65 -14.72 6.97 18.54
CA GLU A 65 -14.36 6.37 19.82
C GLU A 65 -14.88 7.22 21.01
N THR A 66 -14.94 8.54 20.82
CA THR A 66 -15.25 9.49 21.90
C THR A 66 -16.67 10.04 21.85
N GLY A 67 -17.40 9.86 20.75
CA GLY A 67 -18.69 10.48 20.46
C GLY A 67 -18.62 12.00 20.21
N LYS A 68 -17.41 12.59 20.12
CA LYS A 68 -17.20 14.05 20.00
C LYS A 68 -16.61 14.44 18.64
N HIS A 69 -16.94 13.72 17.58
CA HIS A 69 -16.36 13.90 16.25
C HIS A 69 -16.65 15.26 15.57
N GLN A 70 -17.67 16.00 15.99
CA GLN A 70 -18.02 17.32 15.41
C GLN A 70 -18.13 17.36 13.89
N GLY A 71 -18.54 16.23 13.27
CA GLY A 71 -18.69 16.08 11.84
C GLY A 71 -17.41 15.74 11.08
N VAL A 72 -16.31 15.41 11.77
CA VAL A 72 -15.05 14.96 11.12
C VAL A 72 -14.28 13.96 11.98
N ILE A 73 -13.75 12.94 11.31
CA ILE A 73 -12.82 11.96 11.88
C ILE A 73 -11.67 11.77 10.89
N ALA A 74 -10.44 11.86 11.38
CA ALA A 74 -9.23 11.58 10.60
C ALA A 74 -8.55 10.32 11.10
N TYR A 75 -8.09 9.49 10.17
CA TYR A 75 -7.19 8.37 10.45
C TYR A 75 -5.78 8.79 10.08
N ALA A 76 -4.92 8.94 11.09
CA ALA A 76 -3.52 9.26 10.89
C ALA A 76 -2.71 7.99 10.65
N ALA A 77 -1.74 8.06 9.73
CA ALA A 77 -0.79 6.99 9.54
C ALA A 77 0.13 6.86 10.77
N ALA A 78 0.46 5.61 11.12
CA ALA A 78 1.40 5.31 12.19
C ALA A 78 2.86 5.52 11.76
N TYR A 79 3.11 5.62 10.44
CA TYR A 79 4.42 5.81 9.82
C TYR A 79 4.32 6.81 8.67
N GLU A 80 5.42 7.49 8.40
CA GLU A 80 5.54 8.35 7.23
C GLU A 80 5.64 7.50 5.95
N TYR A 81 5.06 8.03 4.86
CA TYR A 81 5.22 7.43 3.54
C TYR A 81 6.49 7.96 2.90
N ALA A 82 7.19 7.09 2.19
CA ALA A 82 8.31 7.46 1.35
C ALA A 82 7.85 7.90 -0.05
N GLU A 83 8.72 8.59 -0.75
CA GLU A 83 8.55 8.81 -2.18
C GLU A 83 9.10 7.61 -2.99
N VAL A 84 8.57 7.39 -4.20
CA VAL A 84 9.00 6.28 -5.06
C VAL A 84 10.49 6.39 -5.40
N ASP A 85 10.99 7.60 -5.61
CA ASP A 85 12.40 7.86 -5.91
C ASP A 85 13.32 7.47 -4.76
N GLU A 86 12.88 7.60 -3.51
CA GLU A 86 13.64 7.18 -2.33
C GLU A 86 13.82 5.65 -2.29
N ILE A 87 12.80 4.89 -2.72
CA ILE A 87 12.87 3.43 -2.84
C ILE A 87 13.93 3.03 -3.88
N LEU A 88 13.92 3.66 -5.05
CA LEU A 88 14.89 3.41 -6.11
C LEU A 88 16.31 3.81 -5.72
N GLU A 89 16.44 4.94 -5.03
CA GLU A 89 17.74 5.39 -4.51
C GLU A 89 18.30 4.43 -3.46
N GLY A 90 17.42 3.80 -2.66
CA GLY A 90 17.81 2.73 -1.74
C GLY A 90 18.46 1.55 -2.45
N ALA A 91 17.92 1.11 -3.59
CA ALA A 91 18.51 0.07 -4.43
C ALA A 91 19.87 0.48 -5.02
N ARG A 92 19.94 1.71 -5.57
CA ARG A 92 21.18 2.27 -6.13
C ARG A 92 22.31 2.35 -5.10
N LYS A 93 22.01 2.79 -3.88
CA LYS A 93 23.00 2.86 -2.77
C LYS A 93 23.54 1.50 -2.36
N LYS A 94 22.73 0.44 -2.48
CA LYS A 94 23.16 -0.94 -2.22
C LYS A 94 23.92 -1.56 -3.41
N GLY A 95 23.86 -0.95 -4.60
CA GLY A 95 24.38 -1.54 -5.82
C GLY A 95 23.65 -2.77 -6.29
N GLU A 96 22.36 -2.89 -5.91
CA GLU A 96 21.52 -4.04 -6.20
C GLU A 96 20.48 -3.70 -7.29
N PRO A 97 20.11 -4.67 -8.16
CA PRO A 97 19.00 -4.48 -9.06
C PRO A 97 17.71 -4.23 -8.26
N PRO A 98 16.94 -3.18 -8.56
CA PRO A 98 15.71 -2.90 -7.83
C PRO A 98 14.78 -4.11 -7.72
N PHE A 99 14.23 -4.32 -6.53
CA PHE A 99 13.16 -5.25 -6.25
C PHE A 99 12.10 -4.54 -5.43
N ILE A 100 10.93 -4.34 -5.98
CA ILE A 100 9.84 -3.60 -5.35
C ILE A 100 8.52 -4.35 -5.46
N PHE A 101 7.66 -4.18 -4.46
CA PHE A 101 6.30 -4.69 -4.50
C PHE A 101 5.34 -3.58 -4.90
N LEU A 102 4.38 -3.90 -5.76
CA LEU A 102 3.23 -3.04 -6.05
C LEU A 102 1.96 -3.80 -5.65
N LEU A 103 1.15 -3.19 -4.81
CA LEU A 103 -0.03 -3.84 -4.26
C LEU A 103 -1.29 -3.21 -4.82
N ASP A 104 -2.11 -3.98 -5.51
CA ASP A 104 -3.36 -3.51 -6.11
C ASP A 104 -4.55 -4.06 -5.35
N ASN A 105 -5.41 -3.16 -4.82
CA ASN A 105 -6.61 -3.51 -4.06
C ASN A 105 -6.35 -4.33 -2.76
N ILE A 106 -5.20 -4.19 -2.11
CA ILE A 106 -4.93 -4.83 -0.81
C ILE A 106 -5.52 -3.96 0.30
N GLU A 107 -6.77 -4.22 0.67
CA GLU A 107 -7.52 -3.42 1.66
C GLU A 107 -7.45 -3.98 3.08
N ASP A 108 -7.08 -5.26 3.25
CA ASP A 108 -6.90 -5.87 4.56
C ASP A 108 -5.53 -5.47 5.16
N PRO A 109 -5.53 -4.80 6.35
CA PRO A 109 -4.30 -4.41 7.01
C PRO A 109 -3.44 -5.59 7.47
N HIS A 110 -4.01 -6.78 7.69
CA HIS A 110 -3.24 -7.97 8.02
C HIS A 110 -2.44 -8.45 6.80
N ASN A 111 -3.05 -8.47 5.62
CA ASN A 111 -2.35 -8.81 4.38
C ASN A 111 -1.25 -7.79 4.08
N LEU A 112 -1.55 -6.48 4.17
CA LEU A 112 -0.54 -5.45 3.93
C LEU A 112 0.66 -5.61 4.87
N GLY A 113 0.42 -5.78 6.17
CA GLY A 113 1.51 -5.96 7.14
C GLY A 113 2.34 -7.22 6.89
N ALA A 114 1.70 -8.35 6.56
CA ALA A 114 2.37 -9.60 6.22
C ALA A 114 3.20 -9.47 4.93
N ILE A 115 2.67 -8.77 3.90
CA ILE A 115 3.41 -8.52 2.65
C ILE A 115 4.62 -7.62 2.90
N ILE A 116 4.50 -6.54 3.68
CA ILE A 116 5.62 -5.67 4.04
C ILE A 116 6.71 -6.45 4.78
N ARG A 117 6.34 -7.35 5.70
CA ARG A 117 7.28 -8.24 6.38
C ARG A 117 7.99 -9.17 5.40
N THR A 118 7.26 -9.77 4.49
CA THR A 118 7.80 -10.63 3.42
C THR A 118 8.75 -9.84 2.52
N ALA A 119 8.35 -8.65 2.08
CA ALA A 119 9.17 -7.76 1.25
C ALA A 119 10.51 -7.45 1.93
N ASN A 120 10.49 -7.12 3.22
CA ASN A 120 11.70 -6.91 4.01
C ASN A 120 12.63 -8.13 3.99
N LEU A 121 12.08 -9.30 4.33
CA LEU A 121 12.85 -10.56 4.44
C LEU A 121 13.35 -11.06 3.08
N ALA A 122 12.65 -10.77 2.01
CA ALA A 122 13.05 -11.09 0.64
C ALA A 122 14.06 -10.08 0.05
N GLY A 123 14.46 -9.05 0.80
CA GLY A 123 15.40 -8.03 0.36
C GLY A 123 14.81 -7.03 -0.65
N ALA A 124 13.49 -6.87 -0.67
CA ALA A 124 12.87 -5.85 -1.49
C ALA A 124 13.20 -4.44 -0.96
N HIS A 125 13.34 -3.48 -1.88
CA HIS A 125 13.74 -2.12 -1.57
C HIS A 125 12.58 -1.24 -1.10
N GLY A 126 11.35 -1.68 -1.33
CA GLY A 126 10.16 -0.98 -0.84
C GLY A 126 8.86 -1.58 -1.37
N VAL A 127 7.75 -1.00 -0.89
CA VAL A 127 6.39 -1.38 -1.25
C VAL A 127 5.66 -0.16 -1.76
N ILE A 128 4.92 -0.28 -2.85
CA ILE A 128 4.09 0.79 -3.42
C ILE A 128 2.62 0.39 -3.31
N ILE A 129 1.81 1.27 -2.73
CA ILE A 129 0.37 1.08 -2.59
C ILE A 129 -0.39 2.23 -3.27
N PRO A 130 -1.62 2.01 -3.76
CA PRO A 130 -2.45 3.09 -4.27
C PRO A 130 -3.07 3.90 -3.11
N LYS A 131 -3.44 5.17 -3.37
CA LYS A 131 -4.16 6.02 -2.42
C LYS A 131 -5.57 5.51 -2.11
N ASN A 132 -6.22 4.90 -3.09
CA ASN A 132 -7.55 4.32 -2.98
C ASN A 132 -7.47 2.80 -3.02
N ARG A 133 -8.45 2.13 -2.38
CA ARG A 133 -8.54 0.67 -2.35
C ARG A 133 -7.28 0.00 -1.80
N ALA A 134 -6.69 0.59 -0.78
CA ALA A 134 -5.56 0.02 -0.05
C ALA A 134 -5.72 0.29 1.45
N ALA A 135 -5.21 -0.61 2.27
CA ALA A 135 -4.98 -0.33 3.67
C ALA A 135 -3.90 0.76 3.78
N GLY A 136 -4.09 1.70 4.71
CA GLY A 136 -3.05 2.66 5.09
C GLY A 136 -2.07 2.05 6.10
N LEU A 137 -1.01 2.79 6.45
CA LEU A 137 -0.03 2.37 7.47
C LEU A 137 -0.59 2.55 8.88
N THR A 138 -1.63 1.78 9.20
CA THR A 138 -2.33 1.79 10.49
C THR A 138 -1.51 1.07 11.59
N ALA A 139 -1.94 1.22 12.84
CA ALA A 139 -1.37 0.46 13.96
C ALA A 139 -1.46 -1.07 13.76
N THR A 140 -2.51 -1.55 13.10
CA THR A 140 -2.64 -2.97 12.75
C THR A 140 -1.55 -3.40 11.77
N VAL A 141 -1.28 -2.62 10.71
CA VAL A 141 -0.19 -2.87 9.76
C VAL A 141 1.17 -2.84 10.46
N ALA A 142 1.38 -1.87 11.34
CA ALA A 142 2.62 -1.78 12.13
C ALA A 142 2.86 -3.04 12.98
N ARG A 143 1.81 -3.55 13.63
CA ARG A 143 1.86 -4.78 14.44
C ARG A 143 2.08 -6.02 13.59
N THR A 144 1.33 -6.19 12.50
CA THR A 144 1.40 -7.39 11.66
C THR A 144 2.67 -7.44 10.82
N SER A 145 3.28 -6.30 10.50
CA SER A 145 4.60 -6.23 9.86
C SER A 145 5.76 -6.63 10.79
N ALA A 146 5.49 -6.81 12.10
CA ALA A 146 6.48 -7.22 13.10
C ALA A 146 7.77 -6.36 13.07
N GLY A 147 7.63 -5.06 12.88
CA GLY A 147 8.74 -4.10 12.84
C GLY A 147 9.37 -3.88 11.46
N ALA A 148 8.95 -4.61 10.43
CA ALA A 148 9.50 -4.45 9.08
C ALA A 148 9.29 -3.04 8.50
N LEU A 149 8.24 -2.32 8.92
CA LEU A 149 8.00 -0.92 8.53
C LEU A 149 9.14 0.05 8.91
N ASN A 150 9.97 -0.29 9.89
CA ASN A 150 11.13 0.54 10.24
C ASN A 150 12.27 0.46 9.21
N TYR A 151 12.23 -0.54 8.33
CA TYR A 151 13.32 -0.86 7.40
C TYR A 151 12.86 -0.91 5.94
N THR A 152 11.55 -1.01 5.70
CA THR A 152 10.99 -1.14 4.37
C THR A 152 10.14 0.10 4.07
N PRO A 153 10.63 1.02 3.23
CA PRO A 153 9.87 2.20 2.84
C PRO A 153 8.60 1.81 2.09
N VAL A 154 7.50 2.50 2.38
CA VAL A 154 6.23 2.34 1.69
C VAL A 154 5.86 3.65 1.03
N ALA A 155 5.71 3.63 -0.30
CA ALA A 155 5.25 4.78 -1.06
C ALA A 155 3.75 4.66 -1.39
N LYS A 156 3.09 5.82 -1.49
CA LYS A 156 1.66 5.91 -1.77
C LYS A 156 1.43 6.71 -3.05
N VAL A 157 0.85 6.08 -4.06
CA VAL A 157 0.68 6.66 -5.39
C VAL A 157 -0.78 6.81 -5.80
N THR A 158 -1.07 7.78 -6.65
CA THR A 158 -2.44 8.02 -7.13
C THR A 158 -2.88 7.01 -8.19
N ASN A 159 -1.94 6.51 -9.01
CA ASN A 159 -2.22 5.62 -10.14
C ASN A 159 -1.11 4.60 -10.35
N LEU A 160 -1.35 3.34 -9.96
CA LEU A 160 -0.37 2.26 -10.10
C LEU A 160 0.04 2.00 -11.56
N ALA A 161 -0.92 2.04 -12.49
CA ALA A 161 -0.61 1.78 -13.91
C ALA A 161 0.36 2.84 -14.48
N LYS A 162 0.15 4.11 -14.14
CA LYS A 162 1.05 5.19 -14.51
C LYS A 162 2.41 5.05 -13.85
N THR A 163 2.43 4.69 -12.56
CA THR A 163 3.69 4.43 -11.83
C THR A 163 4.50 3.31 -12.47
N ILE A 164 3.85 2.21 -12.90
CA ILE A 164 4.51 1.14 -13.65
C ILE A 164 5.15 1.68 -14.93
N GLU A 165 4.43 2.48 -15.72
CA GLU A 165 4.96 3.07 -16.96
C GLU A 165 6.17 3.99 -16.71
N GLU A 166 6.18 4.72 -15.60
CA GLU A 166 7.30 5.58 -15.20
C GLU A 166 8.51 4.73 -14.78
N LEU A 167 8.32 3.73 -13.93
CA LEU A 167 9.38 2.85 -13.46
C LEU A 167 9.98 1.95 -14.56
N LYS A 168 9.20 1.62 -15.59
CA LYS A 168 9.73 0.94 -16.79
C LYS A 168 10.80 1.77 -17.51
N LYS A 169 10.68 3.10 -17.52
CA LYS A 169 11.69 3.99 -18.10
C LYS A 169 13.00 3.93 -17.33
N ASP A 170 12.94 3.58 -16.04
CA ASP A 170 14.10 3.34 -15.17
C ASP A 170 14.65 1.91 -15.29
N GLY A 171 14.10 1.11 -16.21
CA GLY A 171 14.59 -0.22 -16.56
C GLY A 171 14.00 -1.36 -15.73
N LEU A 172 12.92 -1.14 -14.97
CA LEU A 172 12.25 -2.22 -14.24
C LEU A 172 11.34 -3.03 -15.17
N TRP A 173 11.28 -4.33 -14.92
CA TRP A 173 10.33 -5.27 -15.52
C TRP A 173 9.26 -5.60 -14.49
N PHE A 174 8.01 -5.63 -14.92
CA PHE A 174 6.88 -5.89 -14.04
C PHE A 174 6.28 -7.25 -14.28
N VAL A 175 6.17 -8.02 -13.20
CA VAL A 175 5.51 -9.32 -13.18
C VAL A 175 4.31 -9.25 -12.26
N CYS A 176 3.11 -9.60 -12.75
CA CYS A 176 1.92 -9.68 -11.92
C CYS A 176 1.56 -11.13 -11.60
N ALA A 177 1.06 -11.36 -10.40
CA ALA A 177 0.53 -12.64 -9.95
C ALA A 177 -0.88 -12.85 -10.52
N ASP A 178 -1.08 -13.91 -11.31
CA ASP A 178 -2.40 -14.28 -11.82
C ASP A 178 -2.38 -15.77 -12.25
N MET A 179 -3.52 -16.45 -12.15
CA MET A 179 -3.65 -17.87 -12.46
C MET A 179 -3.44 -18.22 -13.93
N GLY A 180 -3.78 -17.30 -14.84
CA GLY A 180 -3.66 -17.50 -16.29
C GLY A 180 -2.27 -17.22 -16.88
N GLY A 181 -1.25 -17.08 -16.04
CA GLY A 181 0.10 -16.73 -16.46
C GLY A 181 1.01 -17.93 -16.79
N THR A 182 2.25 -17.60 -17.15
CA THR A 182 3.33 -18.59 -17.25
C THR A 182 3.72 -19.07 -15.84
N THR A 183 4.03 -20.35 -15.70
CA THR A 183 4.51 -20.89 -14.42
C THR A 183 5.73 -20.09 -13.94
N MET A 184 5.72 -19.65 -12.69
CA MET A 184 6.77 -18.79 -12.14
C MET A 184 8.19 -19.35 -12.31
N TYR A 185 8.32 -20.67 -12.37
CA TYR A 185 9.61 -21.36 -12.56
C TYR A 185 10.21 -21.19 -13.96
N ASP A 186 9.37 -20.85 -14.95
CA ASP A 186 9.75 -20.70 -16.36
C ASP A 186 10.01 -19.24 -16.75
N LEU A 187 9.85 -18.31 -15.80
CA LEU A 187 10.11 -16.88 -15.99
C LEU A 187 11.53 -16.52 -15.59
N ASN A 188 12.13 -15.54 -16.28
CA ASN A 188 13.39 -14.93 -15.84
C ASN A 188 13.11 -13.75 -14.92
N LEU A 189 13.39 -13.90 -13.63
CA LEU A 189 13.11 -12.92 -12.58
C LEU A 189 14.40 -12.38 -11.91
N LYS A 190 15.56 -12.45 -12.58
CA LYS A 190 16.86 -12.08 -12.02
C LYS A 190 17.13 -10.56 -12.02
N GLY A 191 16.57 -9.84 -12.98
CA GLY A 191 16.84 -8.41 -13.18
C GLY A 191 16.13 -7.46 -12.21
N PRO A 192 16.05 -6.17 -12.56
CA PRO A 192 15.22 -5.18 -11.86
C PRO A 192 13.74 -5.56 -11.97
N ILE A 193 13.09 -5.91 -10.86
CA ILE A 193 11.72 -6.47 -10.84
C ILE A 193 10.78 -5.64 -9.97
N GLY A 194 9.60 -5.33 -10.53
CA GLY A 194 8.39 -4.93 -9.82
C GLY A 194 7.43 -6.11 -9.74
N LEU A 195 7.19 -6.63 -8.52
CA LEU A 195 6.23 -7.70 -8.26
C LEU A 195 4.86 -7.12 -7.93
N VAL A 196 3.86 -7.35 -8.79
CA VAL A 196 2.50 -6.83 -8.63
C VAL A 196 1.60 -7.91 -8.04
N ILE A 197 1.00 -7.60 -6.90
CA ILE A 197 0.09 -8.50 -6.17
C ILE A 197 -1.29 -7.85 -6.10
N GLY A 198 -2.32 -8.58 -6.50
CA GLY A 198 -3.73 -8.20 -6.35
C GLY A 198 -4.39 -8.82 -5.13
N ASN A 199 -5.66 -8.46 -4.87
CA ASN A 199 -6.45 -9.09 -3.82
C ASN A 199 -6.88 -10.52 -4.21
N GLU A 200 -7.39 -11.29 -3.23
CA GLU A 200 -7.78 -12.68 -3.40
C GLU A 200 -8.99 -12.88 -4.32
N GLY A 201 -9.88 -11.90 -4.41
CA GLY A 201 -11.14 -12.02 -5.16
C GLY A 201 -11.00 -11.60 -6.62
N GLU A 202 -10.54 -10.36 -6.85
CA GLU A 202 -10.48 -9.76 -8.19
C GLU A 202 -9.09 -9.87 -8.84
N GLY A 203 -8.07 -10.26 -8.06
CA GLY A 203 -6.69 -10.29 -8.53
C GLY A 203 -6.14 -8.90 -8.81
N VAL A 204 -5.24 -8.81 -9.78
CA VAL A 204 -4.69 -7.55 -10.28
C VAL A 204 -5.67 -6.93 -11.27
N GLY A 205 -6.00 -5.66 -11.07
CA GLY A 205 -6.92 -4.92 -11.93
C GLY A 205 -6.45 -4.88 -13.39
N ARG A 206 -7.40 -4.94 -14.33
CA ARG A 206 -7.12 -5.05 -15.77
C ARG A 206 -6.09 -4.03 -16.27
N LEU A 207 -6.26 -2.75 -15.92
CA LEU A 207 -5.35 -1.68 -16.39
C LEU A 207 -3.93 -1.83 -15.83
N VAL A 208 -3.78 -2.31 -14.60
CA VAL A 208 -2.47 -2.59 -13.99
C VAL A 208 -1.83 -3.80 -14.64
N LYS A 209 -2.60 -4.87 -14.83
CA LYS A 209 -2.15 -6.11 -15.52
C LYS A 209 -1.68 -5.85 -16.95
N GLU A 210 -2.40 -5.02 -17.73
CA GLU A 210 -2.02 -4.61 -19.09
C GLU A 210 -0.67 -3.86 -19.16
N LYS A 211 -0.22 -3.26 -18.05
CA LYS A 211 1.08 -2.58 -17.96
C LYS A 211 2.22 -3.49 -17.52
N CYS A 212 1.92 -4.68 -17.02
CA CYS A 212 2.94 -5.66 -16.65
C CYS A 212 3.54 -6.32 -17.90
N ASP A 213 4.81 -6.69 -17.81
CA ASP A 213 5.55 -7.36 -18.90
C ASP A 213 5.33 -8.86 -18.89
N MET A 214 5.08 -9.41 -17.69
CA MET A 214 4.93 -10.83 -17.46
C MET A 214 3.75 -11.09 -16.52
N VAL A 215 3.14 -12.25 -16.69
CA VAL A 215 2.11 -12.78 -15.79
C VAL A 215 2.63 -14.10 -15.24
N ALA A 216 2.83 -14.16 -13.92
CA ALA A 216 3.34 -15.32 -13.22
C ALA A 216 2.20 -16.10 -12.57
N SER A 217 2.13 -17.39 -12.81
CA SER A 217 1.23 -18.31 -12.10
C SER A 217 1.99 -19.18 -11.10
N ILE A 218 1.37 -19.39 -9.94
CA ILE A 218 1.82 -20.38 -8.96
C ILE A 218 1.09 -21.68 -9.24
N PRO A 219 1.79 -22.82 -9.46
CA PRO A 219 1.13 -24.10 -9.73
C PRO A 219 0.25 -24.54 -8.57
N MET A 220 -1.05 -24.67 -8.79
CA MET A 220 -2.01 -25.20 -7.83
C MET A 220 -2.24 -26.69 -8.06
N LYS A 221 -2.38 -27.46 -6.98
CA LYS A 221 -2.60 -28.92 -7.00
C LYS A 221 -3.87 -29.34 -6.27
N GLY A 222 -4.50 -28.43 -5.57
CA GLY A 222 -5.74 -28.66 -4.81
C GLY A 222 -6.97 -28.19 -5.56
N ASP A 223 -8.13 -28.34 -4.90
CA ASP A 223 -9.45 -27.96 -5.45
C ASP A 223 -9.73 -26.45 -5.33
N ILE A 224 -8.96 -25.74 -4.49
CA ILE A 224 -9.03 -24.29 -4.35
C ILE A 224 -8.04 -23.66 -5.32
N ASP A 225 -8.50 -22.67 -6.07
CA ASP A 225 -7.79 -22.08 -7.19
C ASP A 225 -6.92 -20.85 -6.85
N SER A 226 -6.97 -20.35 -5.61
CA SER A 226 -6.22 -19.17 -5.21
C SER A 226 -5.59 -19.29 -3.82
N LEU A 227 -4.43 -18.66 -3.63
CA LEU A 227 -3.80 -18.45 -2.33
C LEU A 227 -4.25 -17.11 -1.74
N ASN A 228 -4.17 -16.98 -0.43
CA ASN A 228 -4.21 -15.67 0.21
C ASN A 228 -3.14 -14.75 -0.41
N ALA A 229 -3.45 -13.45 -0.58
CA ALA A 229 -2.58 -12.49 -1.26
C ALA A 229 -1.17 -12.40 -0.63
N SER A 230 -1.07 -12.42 0.70
CA SER A 230 0.22 -12.37 1.38
C SER A 230 1.03 -13.65 1.22
N VAL A 231 0.37 -14.79 1.09
CA VAL A 231 1.02 -16.08 0.80
C VAL A 231 1.53 -16.11 -0.63
N ALA A 232 0.70 -15.72 -1.62
CA ALA A 232 1.11 -15.60 -3.02
C ALA A 232 2.31 -14.66 -3.18
N ALA A 233 2.27 -13.51 -2.50
CA ALA A 233 3.38 -12.56 -2.45
C ALA A 233 4.67 -13.21 -1.93
N GLY A 234 4.59 -14.03 -0.88
CA GLY A 234 5.72 -14.75 -0.33
C GLY A 234 6.31 -15.78 -1.28
N VAL A 235 5.46 -16.59 -1.88
CA VAL A 235 5.88 -17.64 -2.82
C VAL A 235 6.62 -17.03 -4.02
N LEU A 236 6.05 -16.00 -4.66
CA LEU A 236 6.67 -15.34 -5.81
C LEU A 236 7.92 -14.55 -5.43
N ALA A 237 7.92 -13.88 -4.28
CA ALA A 237 9.11 -13.16 -3.80
C ALA A 237 10.30 -14.09 -3.59
N TYR A 238 10.08 -15.25 -2.99
CA TYR A 238 11.16 -16.20 -2.74
C TYR A 238 11.59 -16.96 -4.01
N GLU A 239 10.76 -17.04 -5.04
CA GLU A 239 11.23 -17.48 -6.37
C GLU A 239 12.18 -16.43 -6.98
N ILE A 240 11.88 -15.14 -6.86
CA ILE A 240 12.79 -14.06 -7.26
C ILE A 240 14.11 -14.16 -6.49
N VAL A 241 14.06 -14.34 -5.17
CA VAL A 241 15.24 -14.52 -4.33
C VAL A 241 16.04 -15.75 -4.76
N ARG A 242 15.38 -16.90 -4.97
CA ARG A 242 16.06 -18.14 -5.42
C ARG A 242 16.81 -17.91 -6.72
N GLN A 243 16.19 -17.27 -7.71
CA GLN A 243 16.82 -17.01 -9.01
C GLN A 243 18.01 -16.05 -8.88
N ARG A 244 17.91 -15.00 -8.06
CA ARG A 244 19.00 -14.06 -7.82
C ARG A 244 20.19 -14.67 -7.09
N LEU A 245 19.95 -15.65 -6.19
CA LEU A 245 21.03 -16.36 -5.49
C LEU A 245 21.76 -17.37 -6.39
N GLN A 246 21.16 -17.80 -7.49
CA GLN A 246 21.77 -18.74 -8.43
C GLN A 246 22.54 -18.02 -9.59
N GLY A 247 22.66 -16.69 -9.53
CA GLY A 247 23.46 -15.86 -10.45
C GLY A 247 22.75 -15.64 -11.73
#